data_b62f6bace3100adc518080df8f95659d
#
_entry.id   b62f6bace3100adc518080df8f95659d
#
_cell.length_a   1.000
_cell.length_b   1.000
_cell.length_c   1.000
_cell.angle_alpha   90.00
_cell.angle_beta   90.00
_cell.angle_gamma   90.00
#
_symmetry.space_group_name_H-M   'P 1'
#
loop_
_entity.id
_entity.type
_entity.pdbx_description
1 polymer ?
#
loop_
_entity_poly.entity_id
_entity_poly.type
_entity_poly.pdbx_seq_one_letter_code
_entity_poly.pdbx_strand_id
1 'polypeptide(L)'
;MSVEVLETGHEAALGTHFTVIQAIPKGDRIKEAIELSTEGGADRIVMWKASRSIGKSDDKIEKLQTTAREASKQSRRFRIPEVIGVAATNAVVDQIAQADLAIVFHESATMKVSEVVAPGCKKVAIIIGPEGGLTEDEIETFAAAGAKVALMGRPVLRSAHAGLAALSAVNTALSVW
;
A
#
# COMPACT_ATOMS: atom_id res chain seq x y z
N MET A 1 -3.83 -8.94 -34.35
CA MET A 1 -5.24 -8.92 -33.92
C MET A 1 -5.69 -7.48 -34.07
N SER A 2 -6.76 -7.22 -34.83
CA SER A 2 -7.38 -5.91 -34.96
C SER A 2 -8.66 -5.90 -34.14
N VAL A 3 -8.93 -4.80 -33.45
CA VAL A 3 -10.15 -4.60 -32.66
C VAL A 3 -10.80 -3.30 -33.09
N GLU A 4 -12.13 -3.25 -33.05
CA GLU A 4 -12.92 -2.07 -33.27
C GLU A 4 -13.48 -1.59 -31.94
N VAL A 5 -13.30 -0.30 -31.63
CA VAL A 5 -13.87 0.31 -30.43
C VAL A 5 -15.30 0.71 -30.73
N LEU A 6 -16.26 0.00 -30.12
CA LEU A 6 -17.70 0.26 -30.33
C LEU A 6 -18.22 1.33 -29.37
N GLU A 7 -17.66 1.44 -28.17
CA GLU A 7 -18.10 2.38 -27.14
C GLU A 7 -16.93 2.77 -26.24
N THR A 8 -16.93 4.01 -25.77
CA THR A 8 -16.00 4.51 -24.75
C THR A 8 -16.80 5.09 -23.60
N GLY A 9 -16.33 4.84 -22.36
CA GLY A 9 -16.91 5.36 -21.13
C GLY A 9 -15.85 5.98 -20.24
N HIS A 10 -16.28 6.72 -19.22
CA HIS A 10 -15.43 7.29 -18.18
C HIS A 10 -15.92 6.83 -16.81
N GLU A 11 -15.04 6.21 -16.03
CA GLU A 11 -15.31 5.89 -14.63
C GLU A 11 -14.78 7.02 -13.74
N ALA A 12 -15.63 7.57 -12.89
CA ALA A 12 -15.22 8.57 -11.90
C ALA A 12 -14.21 7.98 -10.91
N ALA A 13 -13.30 8.82 -10.40
CA ALA A 13 -12.42 8.40 -9.31
C ALA A 13 -13.24 8.08 -8.06
N LEU A 14 -12.83 7.05 -7.31
CA LEU A 14 -13.39 6.80 -5.98
C LEU A 14 -13.14 8.01 -5.08
N GLY A 15 -14.02 8.21 -4.09
CA GLY A 15 -13.93 9.33 -3.16
C GLY A 15 -12.69 9.29 -2.26
N THR A 16 -12.10 8.11 -2.07
CA THR A 16 -10.89 7.88 -1.25
C THR A 16 -9.74 7.39 -2.13
N HIS A 17 -8.57 7.98 -1.94
CA HIS A 17 -7.31 7.62 -2.61
C HIS A 17 -6.43 6.82 -1.66
N PHE A 18 -6.03 5.61 -2.05
CA PHE A 18 -5.20 4.72 -1.25
C PHE A 18 -3.75 4.68 -1.73
N THR A 19 -2.83 5.06 -0.87
CA THR A 19 -1.38 4.88 -1.08
C THR A 19 -0.87 3.73 -0.21
N VAL A 20 -0.32 2.69 -0.83
CA VAL A 20 0.39 1.62 -0.13
C VAL A 20 1.89 1.92 -0.16
N ILE A 21 2.48 2.10 1.02
CA ILE A 21 3.92 2.28 1.21
C ILE A 21 4.47 0.93 1.65
N GLN A 22 5.01 0.21 0.67
CA GLN A 22 5.45 -1.17 0.82
C GLN A 22 6.97 -1.22 1.04
N ALA A 23 7.41 -1.68 2.20
CA ALA A 23 8.82 -2.02 2.38
C ALA A 23 9.23 -3.10 1.39
N ILE A 24 10.43 -2.97 0.81
CA ILE A 24 10.93 -3.92 -0.19
C ILE A 24 11.02 -5.31 0.42
N PRO A 25 10.20 -6.28 -0.03
CA PRO A 25 10.19 -7.62 0.50
C PRO A 25 11.41 -8.43 0.02
N LYS A 26 11.70 -9.53 0.68
CA LYS A 26 12.81 -10.42 0.35
C LYS A 26 12.56 -11.15 -0.98
N GLY A 27 13.58 -11.21 -1.84
CA GLY A 27 13.57 -11.95 -3.11
C GLY A 27 12.59 -11.36 -4.14
N ASP A 28 11.97 -12.23 -4.95
CA ASP A 28 11.10 -11.84 -6.07
C ASP A 28 9.67 -11.43 -5.65
N ARG A 29 9.40 -11.33 -4.34
CA ARG A 29 8.06 -11.02 -3.82
C ARG A 29 7.61 -9.58 -4.04
N ILE A 30 8.49 -8.73 -4.55
CA ILE A 30 8.14 -7.35 -4.89
C ILE A 30 7.00 -7.29 -5.92
N LYS A 31 7.02 -8.18 -6.92
CA LYS A 31 5.96 -8.26 -7.93
C LYS A 31 4.64 -8.72 -7.32
N GLU A 32 4.68 -9.78 -6.50
CA GLU A 32 3.52 -10.28 -5.75
C GLU A 32 2.88 -9.16 -4.89
N ALA A 33 3.71 -8.37 -4.19
CA ALA A 33 3.22 -7.24 -3.40
C ALA A 33 2.52 -6.18 -4.25
N ILE A 34 3.05 -5.89 -5.45
CA ILE A 34 2.45 -4.92 -6.38
C ILE A 34 1.15 -5.47 -6.97
N GLU A 35 1.13 -6.75 -7.40
CA GLU A 35 -0.06 -7.42 -7.93
C GLU A 35 -1.19 -7.37 -6.90
N LEU A 36 -0.93 -7.87 -5.69
CA LEU A 36 -1.91 -7.92 -4.61
C LEU A 36 -2.40 -6.53 -4.17
N SER A 37 -1.49 -5.55 -4.06
CA SER A 37 -1.88 -4.18 -3.72
C SER A 37 -2.72 -3.54 -4.83
N THR A 38 -2.40 -3.83 -6.08
CA THR A 38 -3.19 -3.38 -7.23
C THR A 38 -4.59 -3.97 -7.20
N GLU A 39 -4.71 -5.29 -7.02
CA GLU A 39 -5.99 -6.00 -6.91
C GLU A 39 -6.82 -5.50 -5.72
N GLY A 40 -6.16 -5.18 -4.60
CA GLY A 40 -6.77 -4.62 -3.40
C GLY A 40 -7.23 -3.17 -3.51
N GLY A 41 -7.00 -2.51 -4.64
CA GLY A 41 -7.53 -1.17 -4.89
C GLY A 41 -6.57 -0.02 -4.59
N ALA A 42 -5.26 -0.24 -4.43
CA ALA A 42 -4.30 0.85 -4.31
C ALA A 42 -4.33 1.76 -5.55
N ASP A 43 -4.29 3.07 -5.33
CA ASP A 43 -4.14 4.08 -6.40
C ASP A 43 -2.68 4.47 -6.60
N ARG A 44 -1.88 4.30 -5.55
CA ARG A 44 -0.44 4.53 -5.56
C ARG A 44 0.28 3.47 -4.74
N ILE A 45 1.42 2.99 -5.22
CA ILE A 45 2.29 2.04 -4.52
C ILE A 45 3.69 2.65 -4.46
N VAL A 46 4.17 2.93 -3.26
CA VAL A 46 5.51 3.49 -3.02
C VAL A 46 6.38 2.37 -2.48
N MET A 47 7.42 2.00 -3.22
CA MET A 47 8.42 1.06 -2.73
C MET A 47 9.35 1.79 -1.76
N TRP A 48 9.55 1.23 -0.58
CA TRP A 48 10.32 1.85 0.48
C TRP A 48 11.45 0.94 0.98
N LYS A 49 12.63 1.52 1.16
CA LYS A 49 13.76 0.80 1.75
C LYS A 49 13.77 1.01 3.27
N ALA A 50 13.10 0.10 3.99
CA ALA A 50 13.14 0.04 5.44
C ALA A 50 14.51 -0.41 5.96
N SER A 51 14.83 -0.09 7.21
CA SER A 51 16.11 -0.41 7.86
C SER A 51 16.40 -1.92 7.83
N ARG A 52 15.38 -2.76 8.03
CA ARG A 52 15.49 -4.22 8.02
C ARG A 52 15.07 -4.86 6.69
N SER A 53 14.94 -4.07 5.61
CA SER A 53 14.73 -4.62 4.26
C SER A 53 15.98 -5.36 3.80
N ILE A 54 15.89 -6.67 3.60
CA ILE A 54 16.97 -7.51 3.05
C ILE A 54 16.87 -7.53 1.51
N GLY A 55 15.69 -7.29 0.96
CA GLY A 55 15.45 -7.25 -0.48
C GLY A 55 16.22 -6.13 -1.14
N LYS A 56 16.74 -6.42 -2.35
CA LYS A 56 17.27 -5.40 -3.26
C LYS A 56 16.21 -5.14 -4.31
N SER A 57 15.91 -3.87 -4.56
CA SER A 57 15.10 -3.50 -5.71
C SER A 57 16.03 -3.28 -6.90
N ASP A 58 16.46 -4.38 -7.51
CA ASP A 58 17.19 -4.35 -8.79
C ASP A 58 16.22 -4.26 -9.99
N ASP A 59 14.91 -4.38 -9.74
CA ASP A 59 13.90 -4.24 -10.77
C ASP A 59 13.75 -2.76 -11.18
N LYS A 60 13.81 -2.52 -12.48
CA LYS A 60 13.53 -1.19 -13.04
C LYS A 60 12.07 -0.84 -12.79
N ILE A 61 11.82 0.42 -12.47
CA ILE A 61 10.47 0.93 -12.17
C ILE A 61 9.46 0.61 -13.29
N GLU A 62 9.90 0.63 -14.55
CA GLU A 62 9.07 0.31 -15.71
C GLU A 62 8.54 -1.14 -15.65
N LYS A 63 9.34 -2.07 -15.10
CA LYS A 63 8.94 -3.47 -14.94
C LYS A 63 7.89 -3.62 -13.83
N LEU A 64 8.05 -2.88 -12.74
CA LEU A 64 7.08 -2.84 -11.65
C LEU A 64 5.77 -2.17 -12.08
N GLN A 65 5.86 -1.10 -12.88
CA GLN A 65 4.69 -0.43 -13.47
C GLN A 65 3.95 -1.35 -14.47
N THR A 66 4.70 -2.18 -15.21
CA THR A 66 4.12 -3.20 -16.09
C THR A 66 3.37 -4.25 -15.26
N THR A 67 3.92 -4.70 -14.13
CA THR A 67 3.25 -5.63 -13.21
C THR A 67 1.92 -5.06 -12.73
N ALA A 68 1.89 -3.81 -12.28
CA ALA A 68 0.67 -3.13 -11.85
C ALA A 68 -0.37 -3.03 -12.99
N ARG A 69 0.07 -2.75 -14.21
CA ARG A 69 -0.79 -2.71 -15.39
C ARG A 69 -1.44 -4.06 -15.69
N GLU A 70 -0.66 -5.15 -15.66
CA GLU A 70 -1.22 -6.49 -15.90
C GLU A 70 -2.18 -6.91 -14.78
N ALA A 71 -1.85 -6.63 -13.51
CA ALA A 71 -2.75 -6.87 -12.38
C ALA A 71 -4.06 -6.05 -12.52
N SER A 72 -3.99 -4.81 -12.99
CA SER A 72 -5.18 -3.98 -13.24
C SER A 72 -6.10 -4.61 -14.30
N LYS A 73 -5.54 -5.19 -15.37
CA LYS A 73 -6.34 -5.90 -16.38
C LYS A 73 -7.01 -7.15 -15.80
N GLN A 74 -6.28 -7.94 -15.00
CA GLN A 74 -6.81 -9.16 -14.39
C GLN A 74 -7.93 -8.85 -13.39
N SER A 75 -7.77 -7.80 -12.60
CA SER A 75 -8.77 -7.36 -11.61
C SER A 75 -9.87 -6.47 -12.20
N ARG A 76 -9.87 -6.26 -13.52
CA ARG A 76 -10.84 -5.41 -14.24
C ARG A 76 -10.90 -3.97 -13.74
N ARG A 77 -9.77 -3.45 -13.26
CA ARG A 77 -9.66 -2.06 -12.84
C ARG A 77 -9.52 -1.14 -14.05
N PHE A 78 -10.26 -0.05 -14.06
CA PHE A 78 -10.14 1.00 -15.08
C PHE A 78 -8.96 1.95 -14.83
N ARG A 79 -8.36 1.88 -13.61
CA ARG A 79 -7.21 2.70 -13.23
C ARG A 79 -6.01 1.83 -12.88
N ILE A 80 -4.86 2.19 -13.42
CA ILE A 80 -3.58 1.56 -13.11
C ILE A 80 -2.95 2.37 -11.99
N PRO A 81 -2.54 1.76 -10.86
CA PRO A 81 -1.87 2.50 -9.80
C PRO A 81 -0.52 3.05 -10.28
N GLU A 82 -0.18 4.22 -9.76
CA GLU A 82 1.16 4.78 -9.92
C GLU A 82 2.13 3.98 -9.04
N VAL A 83 3.19 3.43 -9.63
CA VAL A 83 4.27 2.75 -8.89
C VAL A 83 5.47 3.68 -8.81
N ILE A 84 5.84 4.06 -7.59
CA ILE A 84 6.98 4.92 -7.32
C ILE A 84 8.17 4.05 -6.89
N GLY A 85 9.33 4.38 -7.41
CA GLY A 85 10.59 3.73 -7.08
C GLY A 85 11.00 3.93 -5.62
N VAL A 86 12.16 3.39 -5.27
CA VAL A 86 12.59 3.26 -3.88
C VAL A 86 12.68 4.61 -3.16
N ALA A 87 11.80 4.79 -2.19
CA ALA A 87 11.78 5.92 -1.29
C ALA A 87 12.67 5.67 -0.06
N ALA A 88 13.28 6.73 0.45
CA ALA A 88 13.91 6.74 1.77
C ALA A 88 12.85 7.03 2.86
N THR A 89 13.19 6.79 4.14
CA THR A 89 12.28 6.99 5.28
C THR A 89 11.72 8.42 5.35
N ASN A 90 12.50 9.44 5.01
CA ASN A 90 12.02 10.82 4.97
C ASN A 90 10.86 11.02 4.00
N ALA A 91 10.93 10.40 2.81
CA ALA A 91 9.83 10.48 1.84
C ALA A 91 8.57 9.74 2.33
N VAL A 92 8.72 8.71 3.16
CA VAL A 92 7.57 8.06 3.84
C VAL A 92 6.94 9.01 4.84
N VAL A 93 7.74 9.72 5.63
CA VAL A 93 7.26 10.76 6.58
C VAL A 93 6.46 11.83 5.84
N ASP A 94 6.94 12.30 4.68
CA ASP A 94 6.21 13.28 3.87
C ASP A 94 4.86 12.75 3.36
N GLN A 95 4.78 11.47 3.00
CA GLN A 95 3.51 10.83 2.60
C GLN A 95 2.54 10.72 3.79
N ILE A 96 3.04 10.40 4.98
CA ILE A 96 2.25 10.35 6.21
C ILE A 96 1.64 11.72 6.51
N ALA A 97 2.45 12.78 6.46
CA ALA A 97 2.02 14.15 6.75
C ALA A 97 0.98 14.69 5.74
N GLN A 98 0.92 14.14 4.52
CA GLN A 98 -0.03 14.54 3.48
C GLN A 98 -1.33 13.72 3.48
N ALA A 99 -1.41 12.65 4.27
CA ALA A 99 -2.58 11.79 4.37
C ALA A 99 -3.56 12.31 5.42
N ASP A 100 -4.87 12.12 5.18
CA ASP A 100 -5.90 12.34 6.21
C ASP A 100 -5.86 11.24 7.27
N LEU A 101 -5.43 10.04 6.85
CA LEU A 101 -5.22 8.87 7.71
C LEU A 101 -4.00 8.12 7.23
N ALA A 102 -2.99 7.98 8.09
CA ALA A 102 -1.86 7.10 7.88
C ALA A 102 -1.86 5.98 8.92
N ILE A 103 -1.69 4.73 8.49
CA ILE A 103 -1.69 3.56 9.36
C ILE A 103 -0.42 2.75 9.14
N VAL A 104 0.33 2.54 10.22
CA VAL A 104 1.44 1.60 10.29
C VAL A 104 0.94 0.30 10.90
N PHE A 105 1.04 -0.80 10.15
CA PHE A 105 0.66 -2.10 10.68
C PHE A 105 1.84 -2.76 11.38
N HIS A 106 1.63 -3.09 12.66
CA HIS A 106 2.67 -3.73 13.48
C HIS A 106 2.05 -4.73 14.48
N GLU A 107 2.74 -5.84 14.71
CA GLU A 107 2.26 -6.94 15.56
C GLU A 107 2.16 -6.59 17.05
N SER A 108 2.96 -5.63 17.51
CA SER A 108 2.91 -5.17 18.93
C SER A 108 1.85 -4.10 19.17
N ALA A 109 1.13 -3.65 18.13
CA ALA A 109 0.08 -2.65 18.30
C ALA A 109 -1.09 -3.19 19.12
N THR A 110 -1.68 -2.32 19.92
CA THR A 110 -2.87 -2.63 20.74
C THR A 110 -4.17 -2.17 20.10
N MET A 111 -4.11 -1.12 19.26
CA MET A 111 -5.28 -0.59 18.57
C MET A 111 -5.64 -1.44 17.35
N LYS A 112 -6.92 -1.72 17.16
CA LYS A 112 -7.44 -2.42 15.98
C LYS A 112 -7.68 -1.43 14.83
N VAL A 113 -7.75 -1.94 13.60
CA VAL A 113 -8.09 -1.13 12.40
C VAL A 113 -9.38 -0.34 12.60
N SER A 114 -10.42 -0.96 13.16
CA SER A 114 -11.72 -0.34 13.41
C SER A 114 -11.68 0.81 14.43
N GLU A 115 -10.63 0.90 15.24
CA GLU A 115 -10.46 1.96 16.25
C GLU A 115 -9.71 3.17 15.70
N VAL A 116 -8.94 2.98 14.62
CA VAL A 116 -8.11 4.04 14.03
C VAL A 116 -8.72 4.65 12.77
N VAL A 117 -9.63 3.93 12.10
CA VAL A 117 -10.29 4.39 10.88
C VAL A 117 -11.49 5.27 11.24
N ALA A 118 -11.51 6.49 10.71
CA ALA A 118 -12.64 7.40 10.84
C ALA A 118 -13.29 7.66 9.46
N PRO A 119 -14.62 7.81 9.39
CA PRO A 119 -15.30 8.12 8.13
C PRO A 119 -14.82 9.44 7.52
N GLY A 120 -14.87 9.52 6.18
CA GLY A 120 -14.61 10.76 5.45
C GLY A 120 -13.15 11.02 5.06
N CYS A 121 -12.23 10.11 5.38
CA CYS A 121 -10.85 10.21 4.90
C CYS A 121 -10.80 10.09 3.37
N LYS A 122 -10.16 11.06 2.72
CA LYS A 122 -9.99 11.09 1.25
C LYS A 122 -8.61 10.63 0.80
N LYS A 123 -7.61 10.72 1.67
CA LYS A 123 -6.23 10.29 1.41
C LYS A 123 -5.79 9.37 2.53
N VAL A 124 -5.63 8.10 2.19
CA VAL A 124 -5.22 7.07 3.15
C VAL A 124 -3.84 6.54 2.76
N ALA A 125 -2.90 6.54 3.71
CA ALA A 125 -1.59 5.93 3.58
C ALA A 125 -1.50 4.67 4.44
N ILE A 126 -1.12 3.55 3.84
CA ILE A 126 -0.96 2.25 4.49
C ILE A 126 0.52 1.87 4.43
N ILE A 127 1.16 1.73 5.59
CA ILE A 127 2.58 1.44 5.71
C ILE A 127 2.77 -0.02 6.11
N ILE A 128 3.46 -0.78 5.26
CA ILE A 128 3.75 -2.21 5.44
C ILE A 128 5.26 -2.40 5.62
N GLY A 129 5.64 -3.00 6.73
CA GLY A 129 7.03 -3.34 7.06
C GLY A 129 7.59 -4.51 6.25
N PRO A 130 8.93 -4.71 6.27
CA PRO A 130 9.59 -5.86 5.69
C PRO A 130 9.41 -7.11 6.57
N GLU A 131 9.87 -8.28 6.11
CA GLU A 131 9.83 -9.52 6.88
C GLU A 131 10.63 -9.47 8.19
N GLY A 132 11.64 -8.59 8.28
CA GLY A 132 12.42 -8.34 9.50
C GLY A 132 11.70 -7.40 10.49
N GLY A 133 10.48 -6.96 10.19
CA GLY A 133 9.71 -5.99 10.97
C GLY A 133 10.25 -4.57 10.86
N LEU A 134 9.55 -3.64 11.46
CA LEU A 134 9.97 -2.25 11.63
C LEU A 134 10.89 -2.12 12.85
N THR A 135 11.78 -1.15 12.84
CA THR A 135 12.53 -0.77 14.04
C THR A 135 11.66 0.11 14.96
N GLU A 136 11.99 0.18 16.24
CA GLU A 136 11.31 1.07 17.19
C GLU A 136 11.44 2.53 16.71
N ASP A 137 12.61 2.94 16.26
CA ASP A 137 12.87 4.28 15.69
C ASP A 137 11.98 4.60 14.48
N GLU A 138 11.74 3.62 13.59
CA GLU A 138 10.84 3.80 12.44
C GLU A 138 9.39 3.99 12.90
N ILE A 139 8.94 3.18 13.87
CA ILE A 139 7.59 3.29 14.43
C ILE A 139 7.39 4.63 15.12
N GLU A 140 8.34 5.05 15.95
CA GLU A 140 8.31 6.33 16.65
C GLU A 140 8.31 7.51 15.66
N THR A 141 9.18 7.45 14.64
CA THR A 141 9.26 8.46 13.58
C THR A 141 7.93 8.60 12.84
N PHE A 142 7.30 7.49 12.47
CA PHE A 142 6.02 7.50 11.76
C PHE A 142 4.87 7.95 12.66
N ALA A 143 4.87 7.53 13.93
CA ALA A 143 3.88 8.00 14.91
C ALA A 143 4.01 9.51 15.17
N ALA A 144 5.23 10.02 15.29
CA ALA A 144 5.49 11.46 15.42
C ALA A 144 5.04 12.26 14.19
N ALA A 145 5.09 11.67 13.00
CA ALA A 145 4.56 12.24 11.76
C ALA A 145 3.03 12.19 11.66
N GLY A 146 2.33 11.53 12.61
CA GLY A 146 0.88 11.44 12.66
C GLY A 146 0.28 10.09 12.27
N ALA A 147 1.09 9.09 11.95
CA ALA A 147 0.59 7.76 11.66
C ALA A 147 0.01 7.08 12.91
N LYS A 148 -1.07 6.33 12.73
CA LYS A 148 -1.62 5.44 13.76
C LYS A 148 -0.97 4.06 13.63
N VAL A 149 -0.53 3.51 14.77
CA VAL A 149 0.02 2.14 14.79
C VAL A 149 -1.12 1.18 15.12
N ALA A 150 -1.42 0.26 14.22
CA ALA A 150 -2.58 -0.63 14.34
C ALA A 150 -2.23 -2.10 14.15
N LEU A 151 -2.99 -2.97 14.82
CA LEU A 151 -2.94 -4.41 14.66
C LEU A 151 -3.98 -4.83 13.62
N MET A 152 -3.54 -5.63 12.64
CA MET A 152 -4.44 -6.19 11.63
C MET A 152 -5.17 -7.43 12.14
N GLY A 153 -4.49 -8.26 12.91
CA GLY A 153 -5.03 -9.50 13.48
C GLY A 153 -3.96 -10.30 14.21
N ARG A 154 -4.36 -11.46 14.77
CA ARG A 154 -3.41 -12.33 15.50
C ARG A 154 -2.30 -12.93 14.63
N PRO A 155 -2.59 -13.47 13.42
CA PRO A 155 -1.54 -14.02 12.58
C PRO A 155 -0.66 -12.93 11.99
N VAL A 156 0.65 -13.15 11.98
CA VAL A 156 1.58 -12.31 11.23
C VAL A 156 1.51 -12.70 9.76
N LEU A 157 1.14 -11.74 8.91
CA LEU A 157 1.08 -11.93 7.47
C LEU A 157 2.46 -11.74 6.84
N ARG A 158 2.68 -12.42 5.72
CA ARG A 158 3.85 -12.12 4.89
C ARG A 158 3.77 -10.68 4.39
N SER A 159 4.90 -9.99 4.33
CA SER A 159 4.97 -8.59 3.90
C SER A 159 4.26 -8.33 2.56
N ALA A 160 4.45 -9.22 1.57
CA ALA A 160 3.78 -9.09 0.26
C ALA A 160 2.23 -9.19 0.34
N HIS A 161 1.68 -9.96 1.28
CA HIS A 161 0.23 -10.15 1.45
C HIS A 161 -0.41 -9.08 2.35
N ALA A 162 0.38 -8.50 3.23
CA ALA A 162 -0.12 -7.56 4.24
C ALA A 162 -0.75 -6.31 3.61
N GLY A 163 -0.25 -5.85 2.45
CA GLY A 163 -0.81 -4.72 1.71
C GLY A 163 -2.25 -4.94 1.29
N LEU A 164 -2.55 -6.10 0.68
CA LEU A 164 -3.92 -6.48 0.28
C LEU A 164 -4.84 -6.59 1.50
N ALA A 165 -4.39 -7.29 2.55
CA ALA A 165 -5.19 -7.46 3.76
C ALA A 165 -5.50 -6.11 4.44
N ALA A 166 -4.52 -5.21 4.49
CA ALA A 166 -4.69 -3.87 5.02
C ALA A 166 -5.68 -3.03 4.19
N LEU A 167 -5.54 -3.05 2.86
CA LEU A 167 -6.48 -2.39 1.95
C LEU A 167 -7.90 -2.90 2.17
N SER A 168 -8.09 -4.23 2.21
CA SER A 168 -9.42 -4.83 2.43
C SER A 168 -10.03 -4.40 3.77
N ALA A 169 -9.25 -4.45 4.85
CA ALA A 169 -9.71 -4.05 6.17
C ALA A 169 -10.09 -2.56 6.25
N VAL A 170 -9.26 -1.69 5.67
CA VAL A 170 -9.48 -0.24 5.70
C VAL A 170 -10.62 0.17 4.76
N ASN A 171 -10.72 -0.41 3.55
CA ASN A 171 -11.84 -0.18 2.63
C ASN A 171 -13.17 -0.56 3.26
N THR A 172 -13.24 -1.73 3.92
CA THR A 172 -14.43 -2.17 4.66
C THR A 172 -14.77 -1.21 5.79
N ALA A 173 -13.78 -0.78 6.59
CA ALA A 173 -14.00 0.14 7.71
C ALA A 173 -14.45 1.55 7.25
N LEU A 174 -14.03 1.99 6.05
CA LEU A 174 -14.47 3.25 5.42
C LEU A 174 -15.78 3.12 4.64
N SER A 175 -16.36 1.91 4.53
CA SER A 175 -17.53 1.62 3.69
C SER A 175 -17.32 2.00 2.21
N VAL A 176 -16.11 1.80 1.71
CA VAL A 176 -15.76 1.94 0.28
C VAL A 176 -16.05 0.64 -0.47
N TRP A 177 -15.92 -0.49 0.22
CA TRP A 177 -16.28 -1.83 -0.27
C TRP A 177 -17.57 -2.30 0.39
#